data_e5169ff6116effb6862db169770ac2c9
#
_entry.id   e5169ff6116effb6862db169770ac2c9
#
_cell.length_a   1.000
_cell.length_b   1.000
_cell.length_c   1.000
_cell.angle_alpha   90.00
_cell.angle_beta   90.00
_cell.angle_gamma   90.00
#
_symmetry.space_group_name_H-M   'P 1'
#
loop_
_entity.id
_entity.type
_entity.pdbx_description
1 polymer ?
#
loop_
_entity_poly.entity_id
_entity_poly.type
_entity_poly.pdbx_seq_one_letter_code
_entity_poly.pdbx_strand_id
1 'polypeptide(L)'
;AAYPTQGGGVPPVSDIPQKEMKKSSKAWLIIAIICLVALLATVMLLLAAGHKNDDKEIAGTPSGSGVTVNINVAPHPADDSLYADKETGLFTTVGAAEQVLPSIVNLYGYTDTSIAAYNEASGIIISEDGYIITNAHAVEDIKRFKAKLHDEREFEAAVVGIDTRTDLAVLKIEADDLVPAVIGSSDDMKQGEQVVAIGNAGGFNDTVTVGYVSYVNREIQSYTNYPITCIQTDAALNFGNSGGALVNMYGQVVGIVVSKYSSTGSENIGFAIASDFAVPIAEDLIEKGYVSDRPRIGIMYSLITPEYAAQLDVKPGMLISEISPDCDVANTDLQKDDIITELNGKQILTAQDVKNFQNTAKAGDKVTAKVYRKTITGEVTEFEIEFTLEQDK
;
A
#
# COMPACT_ATOMS: atom_id res chain seq x y z
N ALA A 1 -56.02 8.73 22.63
CA ALA A 1 -56.82 8.47 21.46
C ALA A 1 -56.21 7.26 20.71
N ALA A 2 -56.98 6.16 20.71
CA ALA A 2 -56.59 4.91 20.09
C ALA A 2 -56.93 4.92 18.59
N TYR A 3 -56.08 4.41 17.73
CA TYR A 3 -56.41 4.12 16.34
C TYR A 3 -56.79 2.63 16.18
N PRO A 4 -57.80 2.29 15.38
CA PRO A 4 -58.26 0.93 15.21
C PRO A 4 -57.44 0.19 14.15
N THR A 5 -57.13 -1.07 14.42
CA THR A 5 -56.58 -2.07 13.52
C THR A 5 -57.65 -2.56 12.54
N GLN A 6 -57.44 -2.41 11.24
CA GLN A 6 -58.20 -3.17 10.23
C GLN A 6 -57.35 -4.29 9.68
N GLY A 7 -57.80 -5.52 9.86
CA GLY A 7 -57.28 -6.70 9.22
C GLY A 7 -57.74 -6.77 7.76
N GLY A 8 -56.82 -6.94 6.82
CA GLY A 8 -57.09 -7.24 5.42
C GLY A 8 -56.48 -8.60 5.07
N GLY A 9 -57.37 -9.58 4.86
CA GLY A 9 -56.98 -10.93 4.45
C GLY A 9 -56.45 -10.96 3.01
N VAL A 10 -55.41 -11.78 2.81
CA VAL A 10 -54.82 -12.08 1.51
C VAL A 10 -55.73 -13.09 0.79
N PRO A 11 -56.19 -12.84 -0.46
CA PRO A 11 -56.94 -13.83 -1.22
C PRO A 11 -56.04 -14.97 -1.72
N PRO A 12 -56.60 -16.20 -1.96
CA PRO A 12 -55.83 -17.35 -2.41
C PRO A 12 -55.44 -17.22 -3.87
N VAL A 13 -54.19 -17.64 -4.15
CA VAL A 13 -53.62 -17.73 -5.50
C VAL A 13 -54.34 -18.87 -6.27
N SER A 14 -55.16 -18.49 -7.26
CA SER A 14 -55.77 -19.42 -8.21
C SER A 14 -54.90 -19.58 -9.46
N ASP A 15 -54.57 -20.82 -9.76
CA ASP A 15 -54.27 -21.46 -11.03
C ASP A 15 -53.77 -20.61 -12.21
N ILE A 16 -52.46 -20.72 -12.46
CA ILE A 16 -51.86 -20.37 -13.76
C ILE A 16 -51.95 -21.62 -14.67
N PRO A 17 -52.57 -21.57 -15.85
CA PRO A 17 -52.62 -22.71 -16.75
C PRO A 17 -51.26 -23.00 -17.35
N GLN A 18 -50.78 -24.21 -17.19
CA GLN A 18 -49.60 -24.74 -17.89
C GLN A 18 -49.87 -24.81 -19.38
N LYS A 19 -49.20 -23.99 -20.14
CA LYS A 19 -49.21 -24.00 -21.59
C LYS A 19 -48.26 -25.09 -22.06
N GLU A 20 -48.82 -26.17 -22.66
CA GLU A 20 -48.07 -27.28 -23.30
C GLU A 20 -47.06 -26.70 -24.31
N MET A 21 -45.78 -26.96 -24.09
CA MET A 21 -44.72 -26.64 -25.05
C MET A 21 -44.73 -27.62 -26.23
N LYS A 22 -45.05 -27.11 -27.41
CA LYS A 22 -45.05 -27.86 -28.67
C LYS A 22 -43.66 -28.44 -28.97
N LYS A 23 -43.65 -29.67 -29.51
CA LYS A 23 -42.47 -30.50 -29.86
C LYS A 23 -41.46 -29.90 -30.89
N SER A 24 -41.57 -28.64 -31.27
CA SER A 24 -40.63 -27.98 -32.20
C SER A 24 -39.37 -27.37 -31.52
N SER A 25 -39.32 -27.38 -30.18
CA SER A 25 -38.21 -26.75 -29.44
C SER A 25 -36.91 -27.55 -29.39
N LYS A 26 -36.96 -28.88 -29.57
CA LYS A 26 -35.77 -29.74 -29.49
C LYS A 26 -34.78 -29.51 -30.64
N ALA A 27 -35.29 -29.26 -31.85
CA ALA A 27 -34.43 -28.98 -33.01
C ALA A 27 -33.68 -27.65 -32.87
N TRP A 28 -34.34 -26.58 -32.37
CA TRP A 28 -33.73 -25.32 -32.10
C TRP A 28 -32.72 -25.37 -30.93
N LEU A 29 -32.99 -26.17 -29.92
CA LEU A 29 -32.05 -26.40 -28.81
C LEU A 29 -30.76 -27.09 -29.29
N ILE A 30 -30.90 -28.10 -30.17
CA ILE A 30 -29.75 -28.80 -30.75
C ILE A 30 -28.93 -27.85 -31.62
N ILE A 31 -29.56 -27.04 -32.45
CA ILE A 31 -28.87 -26.03 -33.27
C ILE A 31 -28.15 -25.02 -32.41
N ALA A 32 -28.78 -24.52 -31.34
CA ALA A 32 -28.16 -23.58 -30.42
C ALA A 32 -26.94 -24.17 -29.68
N ILE A 33 -27.01 -25.44 -29.27
CA ILE A 33 -25.88 -26.16 -28.65
C ILE A 33 -24.74 -26.38 -29.67
N ILE A 34 -25.04 -26.73 -30.92
CA ILE A 34 -24.01 -26.89 -31.96
C ILE A 34 -23.33 -25.55 -32.26
N CYS A 35 -24.07 -24.44 -32.34
CA CYS A 35 -23.51 -23.11 -32.52
C CYS A 35 -22.64 -22.66 -31.32
N LEU A 36 -23.06 -22.99 -30.09
CA LEU A 36 -22.29 -22.70 -28.88
C LEU A 36 -20.98 -23.48 -28.83
N VAL A 37 -21.03 -24.79 -29.18
CA VAL A 37 -19.84 -25.65 -29.23
C VAL A 37 -18.87 -25.18 -30.32
N ALA A 38 -19.40 -24.79 -31.51
CA ALA A 38 -18.57 -24.23 -32.58
C ALA A 38 -17.92 -22.90 -32.17
N LEU A 39 -18.65 -22.03 -31.46
CA LEU A 39 -18.11 -20.77 -30.91
C LEU A 39 -17.03 -21.00 -29.89
N LEU A 40 -17.24 -21.94 -28.95
CA LEU A 40 -16.26 -22.34 -27.96
C LEU A 40 -15.00 -22.94 -28.58
N ALA A 41 -15.16 -23.78 -29.63
CA ALA A 41 -14.04 -24.35 -30.36
C ALA A 41 -13.21 -23.28 -31.10
N THR A 42 -13.86 -22.25 -31.69
CA THR A 42 -13.15 -21.13 -32.34
C THR A 42 -12.43 -20.24 -31.31
N VAL A 43 -13.03 -19.99 -30.17
CA VAL A 43 -12.38 -19.24 -29.06
C VAL A 43 -11.17 -20.03 -28.51
N MET A 44 -11.30 -21.34 -28.31
CA MET A 44 -10.19 -22.23 -27.92
C MET A 44 -9.06 -22.25 -28.95
N LEU A 45 -9.38 -22.25 -30.26
CA LEU A 45 -8.38 -22.20 -31.31
C LEU A 45 -7.66 -20.83 -31.37
N LEU A 46 -8.37 -19.74 -31.13
CA LEU A 46 -7.80 -18.38 -31.05
C LEU A 46 -6.92 -18.24 -29.79
N LEU A 47 -7.32 -18.81 -28.66
CA LEU A 47 -6.51 -18.83 -27.44
C LEU A 47 -5.27 -19.71 -27.59
N ALA A 48 -5.36 -20.84 -28.32
CA ALA A 48 -4.22 -21.71 -28.60
C ALA A 48 -3.25 -21.12 -29.64
N ALA A 49 -3.74 -20.27 -30.55
CA ALA A 49 -2.89 -19.59 -31.54
C ALA A 49 -2.18 -18.35 -30.95
N GLY A 50 -2.69 -17.80 -29.84
CA GLY A 50 -2.09 -16.67 -29.11
C GLY A 50 -1.02 -17.07 -28.09
N HIS A 51 -0.87 -18.37 -27.80
CA HIS A 51 0.15 -18.85 -26.86
C HIS A 51 1.43 -19.24 -27.60
N LYS A 52 2.14 -18.25 -28.13
CA LYS A 52 3.58 -18.36 -28.23
C LYS A 52 4.12 -17.88 -26.89
N ASN A 53 4.54 -18.85 -26.08
CA ASN A 53 5.38 -18.62 -24.92
C ASN A 53 6.67 -17.95 -25.40
N ASP A 54 6.75 -16.64 -25.29
CA ASP A 54 8.01 -15.96 -25.05
C ASP A 54 8.17 -15.96 -23.52
N ASP A 55 8.69 -17.07 -22.99
CA ASP A 55 9.32 -17.11 -21.68
C ASP A 55 10.58 -16.21 -21.75
N LYS A 56 10.37 -14.91 -21.73
CA LYS A 56 11.38 -13.98 -21.24
C LYS A 56 11.29 -14.04 -19.72
N GLU A 57 12.21 -14.82 -19.13
CA GLU A 57 12.66 -14.58 -17.76
C GLU A 57 12.75 -13.08 -17.54
N ILE A 58 11.90 -12.56 -16.64
CA ILE A 58 12.02 -11.20 -16.13
C ILE A 58 13.33 -11.23 -15.35
N ALA A 59 14.31 -10.58 -15.94
CA ALA A 59 15.68 -10.54 -15.47
C ALA A 59 15.72 -10.02 -14.03
N GLY A 60 16.32 -10.85 -13.22
CA GLY A 60 17.22 -10.55 -12.13
C GLY A 60 16.89 -9.39 -11.20
N THR A 61 16.68 -9.74 -9.93
CA THR A 61 17.13 -8.91 -8.81
C THR A 61 18.42 -8.16 -9.20
N PRO A 62 18.48 -6.83 -9.06
CA PRO A 62 19.70 -6.10 -9.31
C PRO A 62 20.77 -6.58 -8.35
N SER A 63 21.74 -7.31 -8.90
CA SER A 63 22.99 -7.64 -8.22
C SER A 63 23.75 -6.32 -8.01
N GLY A 64 24.03 -6.00 -6.76
CA GLY A 64 24.64 -4.77 -6.29
C GLY A 64 25.84 -4.30 -7.14
N SER A 65 25.59 -3.37 -8.01
CA SER A 65 26.58 -2.44 -8.56
C SER A 65 25.96 -1.06 -8.35
N GLY A 66 26.60 -0.26 -7.49
CA GLY A 66 26.14 1.02 -6.99
C GLY A 66 25.36 1.87 -8.01
N VAL A 67 24.06 1.70 -8.01
CA VAL A 67 23.14 2.59 -8.70
C VAL A 67 23.00 3.81 -7.82
N THR A 68 23.70 4.89 -8.16
CA THR A 68 23.48 6.17 -7.51
C THR A 68 22.19 6.74 -8.09
N VAL A 69 21.10 6.58 -7.37
CA VAL A 69 19.82 7.23 -7.73
C VAL A 69 19.94 8.67 -7.31
N ASN A 70 20.06 9.58 -8.26
CA ASN A 70 19.94 11.00 -8.02
C ASN A 70 18.44 11.35 -7.97
N ILE A 71 17.85 11.26 -6.78
CA ILE A 71 16.57 11.92 -6.52
C ILE A 71 16.89 13.42 -6.53
N ASN A 72 16.31 14.15 -7.48
CA ASN A 72 16.60 15.57 -7.63
C ASN A 72 15.92 16.36 -6.50
N VAL A 73 16.65 16.62 -5.43
CA VAL A 73 16.22 17.54 -4.34
C VAL A 73 16.77 18.91 -4.66
N ALA A 74 15.89 19.83 -5.05
CA ALA A 74 16.29 21.18 -5.46
C ALA A 74 15.81 22.23 -4.44
N PRO A 75 16.65 23.26 -4.13
CA PRO A 75 16.17 24.46 -3.47
C PRO A 75 15.17 25.21 -4.37
N HIS A 76 14.39 26.14 -3.78
CA HIS A 76 13.41 26.95 -4.47
C HIS A 76 13.86 27.37 -5.88
N PRO A 77 13.15 26.97 -6.96
CA PRO A 77 13.49 27.42 -8.29
C PRO A 77 13.16 28.91 -8.44
N ALA A 78 14.13 29.67 -8.94
CA ALA A 78 13.92 31.01 -9.45
C ALA A 78 13.74 30.89 -10.94
N ASP A 79 12.55 30.52 -11.43
CA ASP A 79 12.36 30.34 -12.87
C ASP A 79 11.24 31.22 -13.45
N ASP A 80 11.51 31.71 -14.67
CA ASP A 80 10.69 32.62 -15.49
C ASP A 80 9.52 31.91 -16.19
N SER A 81 8.85 30.94 -15.57
CA SER A 81 7.72 30.26 -16.19
C SER A 81 6.53 31.23 -16.40
N LEU A 82 5.75 31.01 -17.46
CA LEU A 82 4.58 31.82 -17.81
C LEU A 82 3.53 31.92 -16.69
N TYR A 83 3.60 31.02 -15.68
CA TYR A 83 2.66 30.91 -14.56
C TYR A 83 3.26 31.25 -13.21
N ALA A 84 4.50 31.68 -13.15
CA ALA A 84 5.15 32.11 -11.92
C ALA A 84 5.01 33.62 -11.69
N ASP A 85 4.82 33.99 -10.43
CA ASP A 85 4.97 35.37 -10.02
C ASP A 85 6.45 35.76 -10.09
N LYS A 86 6.79 36.79 -10.85
CA LYS A 86 8.17 37.19 -11.15
C LYS A 86 8.92 37.74 -9.93
N GLU A 87 8.21 38.23 -8.92
CA GLU A 87 8.82 38.78 -7.70
C GLU A 87 9.08 37.70 -6.66
N THR A 88 8.20 36.69 -6.55
CA THR A 88 8.26 35.66 -5.51
C THR A 88 8.75 34.30 -6.02
N GLY A 89 8.71 34.05 -7.33
CA GLY A 89 9.00 32.74 -7.93
C GLY A 89 7.90 31.70 -7.68
N LEU A 90 6.77 32.10 -7.08
CA LEU A 90 5.64 31.23 -6.81
C LEU A 90 4.83 30.99 -8.08
N PHE A 91 4.53 29.74 -8.39
CA PHE A 91 3.57 29.40 -9.43
C PHE A 91 2.15 29.77 -8.99
N THR A 92 1.29 30.03 -9.97
CA THR A 92 -0.15 29.91 -9.75
C THR A 92 -0.52 28.43 -9.51
N THR A 93 -1.72 28.17 -9.02
CA THR A 93 -2.22 26.78 -8.89
C THR A 93 -2.14 26.01 -10.21
N VAL A 94 -2.46 26.66 -11.31
CA VAL A 94 -2.36 26.08 -12.67
C VAL A 94 -0.90 25.75 -13.00
N GLY A 95 0.00 26.70 -12.78
CA GLY A 95 1.43 26.50 -13.08
C GLY A 95 2.06 25.40 -12.22
N ALA A 96 1.72 25.35 -10.92
CA ALA A 96 2.22 24.28 -10.03
C ALA A 96 1.71 22.88 -10.47
N ALA A 97 0.45 22.79 -10.92
CA ALA A 97 -0.10 21.55 -11.45
C ALA A 97 0.55 21.15 -12.77
N GLU A 98 0.64 22.07 -13.75
CA GLU A 98 1.25 21.80 -15.06
C GLU A 98 2.73 21.40 -14.97
N GLN A 99 3.45 21.94 -13.97
CA GLN A 99 4.84 21.57 -13.71
C GLN A 99 5.02 20.10 -13.31
N VAL A 100 4.06 19.54 -12.56
CA VAL A 100 4.19 18.19 -11.94
C VAL A 100 3.36 17.14 -12.68
N LEU A 101 2.29 17.50 -13.39
CA LEU A 101 1.46 16.55 -14.13
C LEU A 101 2.25 15.57 -15.02
N PRO A 102 3.31 15.98 -15.77
CA PRO A 102 4.10 15.04 -16.55
C PRO A 102 4.82 13.96 -15.73
N SER A 103 5.00 14.18 -14.44
CA SER A 103 5.64 13.24 -13.52
C SER A 103 4.63 12.31 -12.83
N ILE A 104 3.32 12.52 -12.99
CA ILE A 104 2.28 11.70 -12.38
C ILE A 104 1.96 10.52 -13.28
N VAL A 105 1.82 9.35 -12.70
CA VAL A 105 1.40 8.14 -13.39
C VAL A 105 0.17 7.54 -12.74
N ASN A 106 -0.67 6.93 -13.57
CA ASN A 106 -1.81 6.15 -13.11
C ASN A 106 -1.38 4.67 -13.08
N LEU A 107 -1.44 4.06 -11.91
CA LEU A 107 -1.06 2.68 -11.68
C LEU A 107 -2.29 1.78 -11.72
N TYR A 108 -2.26 0.78 -12.58
CA TYR A 108 -3.29 -0.24 -12.73
C TYR A 108 -2.74 -1.58 -12.30
N GLY A 109 -3.29 -2.12 -11.21
CA GLY A 109 -2.91 -3.42 -10.67
C GLY A 109 -3.82 -4.55 -11.17
N TYR A 110 -3.24 -5.69 -11.54
CA TYR A 110 -3.94 -6.86 -12.06
C TYR A 110 -3.65 -8.11 -11.25
N THR A 111 -4.66 -8.93 -11.00
CA THR A 111 -4.48 -10.29 -10.48
C THR A 111 -4.08 -11.24 -11.62
N ASP A 112 -3.59 -12.45 -11.29
CA ASP A 112 -3.15 -13.44 -12.28
C ASP A 112 -4.22 -13.83 -13.33
N THR A 113 -5.50 -13.65 -12.98
CA THR A 113 -6.65 -14.10 -13.82
C THR A 113 -7.51 -12.94 -14.33
N SER A 114 -7.24 -11.70 -13.90
CA SER A 114 -8.09 -10.56 -14.25
C SER A 114 -7.63 -9.87 -15.53
N ILE A 115 -8.59 -9.61 -16.43
CA ILE A 115 -8.41 -8.78 -17.63
C ILE A 115 -8.65 -7.30 -17.29
N ALA A 116 -9.50 -7.01 -16.30
CA ALA A 116 -9.75 -5.67 -15.81
C ALA A 116 -8.81 -5.36 -14.63
N ALA A 117 -8.44 -4.10 -14.47
CA ALA A 117 -7.69 -3.66 -13.30
C ALA A 117 -8.48 -3.99 -12.02
N TYR A 118 -7.77 -4.57 -11.06
CA TYR A 118 -8.32 -4.89 -9.73
C TYR A 118 -8.15 -3.72 -8.77
N ASN A 119 -7.06 -2.96 -8.93
CA ASN A 119 -6.73 -1.80 -8.14
C ASN A 119 -6.25 -0.66 -9.01
N GLU A 120 -6.59 0.57 -8.65
CA GLU A 120 -6.15 1.80 -9.29
C GLU A 120 -5.56 2.73 -8.24
N ALA A 121 -4.40 3.29 -8.54
CA ALA A 121 -3.66 4.19 -7.68
C ALA A 121 -2.86 5.19 -8.51
N SER A 122 -2.18 6.10 -7.84
CA SER A 122 -1.25 7.05 -8.45
C SER A 122 0.19 6.68 -8.12
N GLY A 123 1.12 7.23 -8.88
CA GLY A 123 2.55 7.20 -8.61
C GLY A 123 3.22 8.47 -9.09
N ILE A 124 4.44 8.70 -8.64
CA ILE A 124 5.25 9.86 -8.98
C ILE A 124 6.56 9.36 -9.58
N ILE A 125 6.88 9.74 -10.81
CA ILE A 125 8.20 9.49 -11.41
C ILE A 125 9.22 10.32 -10.66
N ILE A 126 10.25 9.68 -10.09
CA ILE A 126 11.28 10.34 -9.28
C ILE A 126 12.67 10.31 -9.92
N SER A 127 12.81 9.65 -11.06
CA SER A 127 14.09 9.58 -11.79
C SER A 127 13.90 9.45 -13.30
N GLU A 128 14.88 9.90 -14.08
CA GLU A 128 14.86 9.82 -15.54
C GLU A 128 14.89 8.40 -16.08
N ASP A 129 15.45 7.47 -15.31
CA ASP A 129 15.49 6.05 -15.65
C ASP A 129 14.24 5.25 -15.27
N GLY A 130 13.21 5.91 -14.69
CA GLY A 130 11.86 5.36 -14.56
C GLY A 130 11.51 4.77 -13.21
N TYR A 131 12.15 5.16 -12.11
CA TYR A 131 11.67 4.85 -10.78
C TYR A 131 10.43 5.67 -10.44
N ILE A 132 9.45 4.99 -9.85
CA ILE A 132 8.14 5.55 -9.45
C ILE A 132 7.94 5.27 -7.98
N ILE A 133 7.69 6.31 -7.17
CA ILE A 133 7.26 6.16 -5.78
C ILE A 133 5.73 6.13 -5.70
N THR A 134 5.20 5.28 -4.82
CA THR A 134 3.76 5.15 -4.52
C THR A 134 3.55 4.64 -3.11
N ASN A 135 2.29 4.35 -2.71
CA ASN A 135 2.01 3.72 -1.43
C ASN A 135 2.13 2.19 -1.49
N ALA A 136 2.57 1.57 -0.38
CA ALA A 136 2.67 0.12 -0.24
C ALA A 136 1.31 -0.55 -0.35
N HIS A 137 0.27 -0.03 0.33
CA HIS A 137 -1.08 -0.59 0.28
C HIS A 137 -1.71 -0.58 -1.13
N ALA A 138 -1.16 0.22 -2.05
CA ALA A 138 -1.61 0.28 -3.45
C ALA A 138 -1.04 -0.87 -4.29
N VAL A 139 0.07 -1.47 -3.86
CA VAL A 139 0.80 -2.48 -4.63
C VAL A 139 0.92 -3.84 -3.92
N GLU A 140 0.67 -3.89 -2.62
CA GLU A 140 0.68 -5.12 -1.82
C GLU A 140 -0.32 -6.15 -2.41
N ASP A 141 0.07 -7.42 -2.46
CA ASP A 141 -0.72 -8.56 -2.98
C ASP A 141 -1.07 -8.49 -4.48
N ILE A 142 -0.52 -7.55 -5.23
CA ILE A 142 -0.72 -7.43 -6.67
C ILE A 142 0.54 -7.85 -7.42
N LYS A 143 0.38 -8.65 -8.46
CA LYS A 143 1.51 -9.27 -9.15
C LYS A 143 1.92 -8.57 -10.44
N ARG A 144 1.02 -7.87 -11.07
CA ARG A 144 1.27 -7.17 -12.33
C ARG A 144 0.76 -5.75 -12.26
N PHE A 145 1.57 -4.82 -12.70
CA PHE A 145 1.21 -3.41 -12.79
C PHE A 145 1.45 -2.88 -14.19
N LYS A 146 0.57 -1.97 -14.59
CA LYS A 146 0.82 -1.05 -15.69
C LYS A 146 0.83 0.36 -15.17
N ALA A 147 1.81 1.13 -15.59
CA ALA A 147 1.88 2.56 -15.39
C ALA A 147 1.44 3.26 -16.69
N LYS A 148 0.43 4.10 -16.58
CA LYS A 148 0.00 4.97 -17.66
C LYS A 148 0.47 6.39 -17.37
N LEU A 149 1.27 6.94 -18.26
CA LEU A 149 1.84 8.28 -18.15
C LEU A 149 0.80 9.35 -18.50
N HIS A 150 1.09 10.59 -18.15
CA HIS A 150 0.28 11.75 -18.52
C HIS A 150 0.12 11.92 -20.06
N ASP A 151 1.12 11.53 -20.85
CA ASP A 151 1.08 11.55 -22.31
C ASP A 151 0.41 10.32 -22.95
N GLU A 152 -0.35 9.56 -22.17
CA GLU A 152 -1.11 8.37 -22.58
C GLU A 152 -0.26 7.12 -22.87
N ARG A 153 1.08 7.15 -22.85
CA ARG A 153 1.94 5.97 -22.98
C ARG A 153 1.71 5.03 -21.80
N GLU A 154 1.71 3.72 -22.08
CA GLU A 154 1.56 2.66 -21.05
C GLU A 154 2.79 1.76 -21.04
N PHE A 155 3.24 1.41 -19.84
CA PHE A 155 4.38 0.52 -19.61
C PHE A 155 4.05 -0.51 -18.54
N GLU A 156 4.63 -1.71 -18.66
CA GLU A 156 4.62 -2.66 -17.55
C GLU A 156 5.53 -2.11 -16.44
N ALA A 157 5.07 -2.18 -15.19
CA ALA A 157 5.82 -1.70 -14.04
C ALA A 157 6.17 -2.87 -13.11
N ALA A 158 7.44 -2.97 -12.76
CA ALA A 158 7.95 -3.96 -11.83
C ALA A 158 8.10 -3.37 -10.43
N VAL A 159 7.73 -4.10 -9.40
CA VAL A 159 7.96 -3.69 -8.01
C VAL A 159 9.44 -3.88 -7.69
N VAL A 160 10.09 -2.81 -7.22
CA VAL A 160 11.50 -2.80 -6.79
C VAL A 160 11.61 -3.11 -5.31
N GLY A 161 10.76 -2.48 -4.49
CA GLY A 161 10.70 -2.71 -3.06
C GLY A 161 9.41 -2.17 -2.45
N ILE A 162 9.00 -2.75 -1.32
CA ILE A 162 7.81 -2.38 -0.56
C ILE A 162 8.17 -2.28 0.91
N ASP A 163 7.78 -1.18 1.56
CA ASP A 163 7.80 -1.05 3.02
C ASP A 163 6.39 -0.80 3.55
N THR A 164 5.74 -1.85 4.01
CA THR A 164 4.39 -1.79 4.57
C THR A 164 4.32 -0.99 5.88
N ARG A 165 5.45 -0.84 6.59
CA ARG A 165 5.51 -0.05 7.83
C ARG A 165 5.29 1.42 7.56
N THR A 166 5.97 1.96 6.56
CA THR A 166 5.86 3.38 6.19
C THR A 166 4.82 3.67 5.13
N ASP A 167 4.21 2.61 4.58
CA ASP A 167 3.25 2.70 3.48
C ASP A 167 3.86 3.28 2.19
N LEU A 168 5.11 2.92 1.92
CA LEU A 168 5.83 3.34 0.71
C LEU A 168 6.24 2.14 -0.14
N ALA A 169 6.23 2.33 -1.44
CA ALA A 169 6.73 1.36 -2.42
C ALA A 169 7.41 2.08 -3.58
N VAL A 170 8.33 1.37 -4.22
CA VAL A 170 8.98 1.83 -5.44
C VAL A 170 8.74 0.82 -6.54
N LEU A 171 8.31 1.32 -7.72
CA LEU A 171 8.20 0.56 -8.95
C LEU A 171 9.21 1.08 -9.97
N LYS A 172 9.45 0.30 -11.02
CA LYS A 172 10.32 0.63 -12.13
C LYS A 172 9.60 0.38 -13.45
N ILE A 173 9.69 1.35 -14.35
CA ILE A 173 9.30 1.19 -15.76
C ILE A 173 10.52 1.38 -16.65
N GLU A 174 10.51 0.74 -17.82
CA GLU A 174 11.52 0.93 -18.86
C GLU A 174 10.92 1.87 -19.93
N ALA A 175 11.26 3.13 -19.85
CA ALA A 175 10.74 4.16 -20.76
C ALA A 175 11.78 5.27 -20.95
N ASP A 176 11.76 5.87 -22.15
CA ASP A 176 12.59 7.04 -22.50
C ASP A 176 11.73 8.32 -22.37
N ASP A 177 12.41 9.47 -22.33
CA ASP A 177 11.79 10.79 -22.29
C ASP A 177 10.80 10.96 -21.13
N LEU A 178 11.22 10.51 -19.94
CA LEU A 178 10.49 10.71 -18.70
C LEU A 178 10.79 12.08 -18.09
N VAL A 179 9.80 12.65 -17.41
CA VAL A 179 9.94 13.90 -16.67
C VAL A 179 9.85 13.60 -15.17
N PRO A 180 10.97 13.50 -14.44
CA PRO A 180 10.95 13.30 -13.00
C PRO A 180 10.43 14.52 -12.25
N ALA A 181 9.68 14.30 -11.18
CA ALA A 181 9.27 15.35 -10.29
C ALA A 181 10.48 15.95 -9.54
N VAL A 182 10.42 17.25 -9.30
CA VAL A 182 11.32 17.92 -8.37
C VAL A 182 10.79 17.69 -6.97
N ILE A 183 11.61 17.12 -6.09
CA ILE A 183 11.25 16.92 -4.68
C ILE A 183 11.68 18.13 -3.87
N GLY A 184 10.73 18.73 -3.14
CA GLY A 184 11.00 19.81 -2.19
C GLY A 184 11.10 19.28 -0.76
N SER A 185 11.67 20.09 0.13
CA SER A 185 11.72 19.77 1.57
C SER A 185 10.35 20.00 2.20
N SER A 186 9.81 18.97 2.83
CA SER A 186 8.59 19.05 3.64
C SER A 186 8.83 19.79 4.96
N ASP A 187 10.09 19.82 5.46
CA ASP A 187 10.46 20.51 6.69
C ASP A 187 10.42 22.04 6.53
N ASP A 188 10.60 22.53 5.30
CA ASP A 188 10.52 23.97 4.97
C ASP A 188 9.07 24.47 4.89
N MET A 189 8.08 23.57 4.81
CA MET A 189 6.66 23.94 4.71
C MET A 189 6.14 24.57 6.00
N LYS A 190 5.14 25.45 5.86
CA LYS A 190 4.49 26.11 7.00
C LYS A 190 2.99 25.90 6.94
N GLN A 191 2.37 25.84 8.12
CA GLN A 191 0.91 25.84 8.24
C GLN A 191 0.31 27.08 7.56
N GLY A 192 -0.73 26.87 6.75
CA GLY A 192 -1.38 27.91 5.98
C GLY A 192 -0.78 28.15 4.59
N GLU A 193 0.31 27.48 4.21
CA GLU A 193 0.79 27.49 2.81
C GLU A 193 -0.16 26.72 1.90
N GLN A 194 -0.37 27.26 0.71
CA GLN A 194 -1.20 26.63 -0.30
C GLN A 194 -0.47 25.41 -0.91
N VAL A 195 -1.21 24.35 -1.14
CA VAL A 195 -0.74 23.11 -1.77
C VAL A 195 -1.73 22.60 -2.79
N VAL A 196 -1.22 21.83 -3.74
CA VAL A 196 -1.96 21.16 -4.80
C VAL A 196 -1.78 19.66 -4.63
N ALA A 197 -2.88 18.89 -4.59
CA ALA A 197 -2.81 17.44 -4.62
C ALA A 197 -3.17 16.95 -6.04
N ILE A 198 -2.36 16.04 -6.58
CA ILE A 198 -2.49 15.52 -7.94
C ILE A 198 -2.46 14.00 -7.91
N GLY A 199 -3.43 13.38 -8.60
CA GLY A 199 -3.51 11.92 -8.70
C GLY A 199 -4.71 11.44 -9.51
N ASN A 200 -5.01 10.13 -9.41
CA ASN A 200 -6.10 9.45 -10.12
C ASN A 200 -7.33 9.26 -9.21
N ALA A 201 -7.99 10.34 -8.82
CA ALA A 201 -9.13 10.28 -7.91
C ALA A 201 -10.33 9.53 -8.49
N GLY A 202 -10.69 8.37 -7.95
CA GLY A 202 -11.88 7.63 -8.37
C GLY A 202 -11.84 7.15 -9.82
N GLY A 203 -10.65 6.92 -10.40
CA GLY A 203 -10.48 6.55 -11.80
C GLY A 203 -10.49 7.75 -12.78
N PHE A 204 -10.55 8.98 -12.26
CA PHE A 204 -10.40 10.20 -13.05
C PHE A 204 -8.93 10.63 -13.05
N ASN A 205 -8.20 10.24 -14.09
CA ASN A 205 -6.79 10.55 -14.25
C ASN A 205 -6.54 12.07 -14.16
N ASP A 206 -5.35 12.43 -13.69
CA ASP A 206 -4.87 13.81 -13.64
C ASP A 206 -5.79 14.76 -12.85
N THR A 207 -6.47 14.22 -11.83
CA THR A 207 -7.32 15.03 -10.94
C THR A 207 -6.45 15.94 -10.09
N VAL A 208 -6.75 17.23 -10.13
CA VAL A 208 -6.08 18.28 -9.36
C VAL A 208 -7.04 18.83 -8.31
N THR A 209 -6.62 18.83 -7.07
CA THR A 209 -7.35 19.48 -5.96
C THR A 209 -6.43 20.46 -5.24
N VAL A 210 -7.01 21.48 -4.62
CA VAL A 210 -6.28 22.58 -3.99
C VAL A 210 -6.68 22.67 -2.52
N GLY A 211 -5.72 22.94 -1.68
CA GLY A 211 -5.93 23.16 -0.25
C GLY A 211 -4.77 23.88 0.38
N TYR A 212 -4.66 23.75 1.68
CA TYR A 212 -3.64 24.36 2.49
C TYR A 212 -2.99 23.35 3.42
N VAL A 213 -1.75 23.61 3.84
CA VAL A 213 -1.10 22.84 4.90
C VAL A 213 -1.80 23.13 6.22
N SER A 214 -2.49 22.12 6.75
CA SER A 214 -3.15 22.21 8.06
C SER A 214 -2.18 21.95 9.21
N TYR A 215 -1.16 21.09 8.99
CA TYR A 215 -0.11 20.78 9.96
C TYR A 215 1.11 20.18 9.26
N VAL A 216 2.31 20.54 9.71
CA VAL A 216 3.58 19.99 9.20
C VAL A 216 4.12 18.97 10.18
N ASN A 217 4.73 17.89 9.67
CA ASN A 217 5.38 16.84 10.47
C ASN A 217 4.46 16.24 11.55
N ARG A 218 3.20 15.97 11.20
CA ARG A 218 2.27 15.26 12.07
C ARG A 218 2.58 13.78 12.07
N GLU A 219 2.91 13.23 13.23
CA GLU A 219 3.00 11.79 13.38
C GLU A 219 1.60 11.17 13.40
N ILE A 220 1.34 10.24 12.51
CA ILE A 220 0.14 9.42 12.46
C ILE A 220 0.52 7.94 12.41
N GLN A 221 -0.45 7.05 12.64
CA GLN A 221 -0.22 5.62 12.51
C GLN A 221 -0.50 5.16 11.07
N SER A 222 0.43 4.43 10.45
CA SER A 222 0.20 3.78 9.15
C SER A 222 -0.90 2.70 9.26
N TYR A 223 -1.34 2.14 8.13
CA TYR A 223 -2.34 1.05 8.13
C TYR A 223 -1.84 -0.23 8.85
N THR A 224 -0.53 -0.39 8.99
CA THR A 224 0.11 -1.43 9.81
C THR A 224 0.34 -0.97 11.25
N ASN A 225 -0.19 0.21 11.62
CA ASN A 225 0.01 0.85 12.91
C ASN A 225 1.46 1.26 13.23
N TYR A 226 2.26 1.59 12.25
CA TYR A 226 3.59 2.15 12.41
C TYR A 226 3.54 3.69 12.42
N PRO A 227 4.37 4.39 13.22
CA PRO A 227 4.41 5.84 13.17
C PRO A 227 5.03 6.32 11.87
N ILE A 228 4.34 7.20 11.16
CA ILE A 228 4.80 7.86 9.94
C ILE A 228 4.64 9.37 10.07
N THR A 229 5.56 10.11 9.49
CA THR A 229 5.53 11.57 9.49
C THR A 229 4.81 12.07 8.24
N CYS A 230 3.78 12.90 8.45
CA CYS A 230 2.91 13.38 7.38
C CYS A 230 2.71 14.90 7.42
N ILE A 231 2.44 15.47 6.26
CA ILE A 231 1.79 16.77 6.11
C ILE A 231 0.27 16.52 6.16
N GLN A 232 -0.43 17.25 7.01
CA GLN A 232 -1.90 17.30 6.99
C GLN A 232 -2.37 18.43 6.09
N THR A 233 -3.38 18.18 5.27
CA THR A 233 -3.98 19.16 4.35
C THR A 233 -5.51 19.05 4.33
N ASP A 234 -6.17 20.13 3.97
CA ASP A 234 -7.60 20.18 3.67
C ASP A 234 -7.92 20.02 2.17
N ALA A 235 -6.89 19.83 1.32
CA ALA A 235 -7.10 19.43 -0.07
C ALA A 235 -7.97 18.17 -0.14
N ALA A 236 -8.91 18.12 -1.07
CA ALA A 236 -9.82 16.97 -1.21
C ALA A 236 -9.04 15.75 -1.71
N LEU A 237 -8.90 14.74 -0.84
CA LEU A 237 -8.26 13.47 -1.14
C LEU A 237 -9.31 12.34 -1.16
N ASN A 238 -9.29 11.51 -2.20
CA ASN A 238 -10.19 10.39 -2.40
C ASN A 238 -9.43 9.13 -2.79
N PHE A 239 -10.11 7.98 -2.80
CA PHE A 239 -9.56 6.74 -3.34
C PHE A 239 -9.01 6.97 -4.75
N GLY A 240 -7.83 6.42 -5.03
CA GLY A 240 -7.09 6.62 -6.27
C GLY A 240 -6.02 7.72 -6.21
N ASN A 241 -6.16 8.73 -5.34
CA ASN A 241 -5.09 9.71 -5.10
C ASN A 241 -3.90 9.14 -4.32
N SER A 242 -4.06 7.98 -3.66
CA SER A 242 -2.96 7.30 -2.96
C SER A 242 -1.76 7.10 -3.88
N GLY A 243 -0.58 7.48 -3.42
CA GLY A 243 0.66 7.46 -4.17
C GLY A 243 0.89 8.66 -5.08
N GLY A 244 -0.12 9.55 -5.23
CA GLY A 244 0.00 10.82 -5.95
C GLY A 244 0.76 11.88 -5.16
N ALA A 245 0.92 13.06 -5.77
CA ALA A 245 1.75 14.14 -5.24
C ALA A 245 0.95 15.15 -4.41
N LEU A 246 1.52 15.58 -3.28
CA LEU A 246 1.22 16.86 -2.66
C LEU A 246 2.32 17.86 -3.06
N VAL A 247 1.95 18.96 -3.69
CA VAL A 247 2.84 19.89 -4.38
C VAL A 247 2.75 21.26 -3.74
N ASN A 248 3.89 21.90 -3.49
CA ASN A 248 3.95 23.29 -3.03
C ASN A 248 3.80 24.27 -4.20
N MET A 249 3.69 25.55 -3.90
CA MET A 249 3.52 26.59 -4.92
C MET A 249 4.83 26.94 -5.67
N TYR A 250 5.89 26.13 -5.50
CA TYR A 250 7.10 26.18 -6.32
C TYR A 250 7.17 25.01 -7.32
N GLY A 251 6.08 24.23 -7.44
CA GLY A 251 6.03 23.07 -8.33
C GLY A 251 6.86 21.87 -7.83
N GLN A 252 7.12 21.80 -6.53
CA GLN A 252 7.90 20.72 -5.92
C GLN A 252 6.99 19.78 -5.15
N VAL A 253 7.23 18.49 -5.24
CA VAL A 253 6.55 17.46 -4.45
C VAL A 253 7.08 17.49 -3.02
N VAL A 254 6.22 17.81 -2.06
CA VAL A 254 6.53 17.86 -0.63
C VAL A 254 5.91 16.71 0.15
N GLY A 255 5.17 15.83 -0.52
CA GLY A 255 4.62 14.63 0.12
C GLY A 255 3.94 13.68 -0.86
N ILE A 256 3.82 12.42 -0.44
CA ILE A 256 3.13 11.34 -1.13
C ILE A 256 1.74 11.18 -0.51
N VAL A 257 0.68 11.43 -1.28
CA VAL A 257 -0.70 11.41 -0.79
C VAL A 257 -1.10 10.03 -0.27
N VAL A 258 -1.79 9.99 0.88
CA VAL A 258 -2.37 8.78 1.46
C VAL A 258 -3.86 8.99 1.67
N SER A 259 -4.69 8.46 0.79
CA SER A 259 -6.16 8.62 0.87
C SER A 259 -6.83 7.68 1.88
N LYS A 260 -6.16 6.58 2.27
CA LYS A 260 -6.71 5.54 3.16
C LYS A 260 -7.00 6.05 4.58
N TYR A 261 -6.33 7.11 5.02
CA TYR A 261 -6.49 7.67 6.37
C TYR A 261 -7.60 8.72 6.50
N SER A 262 -8.19 9.13 5.39
CA SER A 262 -9.31 10.09 5.38
C SER A 262 -10.66 9.49 5.83
N SER A 263 -10.73 8.20 6.15
CA SER A 263 -11.97 7.43 6.35
C SER A 263 -12.60 7.51 7.75
N THR A 264 -12.13 8.36 8.65
CA THR A 264 -12.68 8.44 10.03
C THR A 264 -13.97 9.27 10.15
N GLY A 265 -14.65 9.54 9.03
CA GLY A 265 -15.90 10.34 9.02
C GLY A 265 -15.67 11.85 9.19
N SER A 266 -14.43 12.30 9.13
CA SER A 266 -14.05 13.71 9.14
C SER A 266 -13.79 14.17 7.71
N GLU A 267 -14.63 15.03 7.20
CA GLU A 267 -14.41 15.71 5.91
C GLU A 267 -13.24 16.70 6.03
N ASN A 268 -12.49 16.89 4.95
CA ASN A 268 -11.39 17.87 4.84
C ASN A 268 -10.20 17.62 5.79
N ILE A 269 -9.91 16.35 6.10
CA ILE A 269 -8.68 15.94 6.78
C ILE A 269 -7.97 14.92 5.88
N GLY A 270 -6.96 15.38 5.16
CA GLY A 270 -6.10 14.57 4.32
C GLY A 270 -4.68 14.50 4.86
N PHE A 271 -3.93 13.48 4.42
CA PHE A 271 -2.54 13.28 4.79
C PHE A 271 -1.68 12.96 3.57
N ALA A 272 -0.44 13.45 3.58
CA ALA A 272 0.60 13.03 2.65
C ALA A 272 1.85 12.69 3.45
N ILE A 273 2.50 11.56 3.17
CA ILE A 273 3.78 11.17 3.78
C ILE A 273 4.80 12.25 3.38
N ALA A 274 5.42 12.87 4.38
CA ALA A 274 6.35 13.98 4.19
C ALA A 274 7.55 13.57 3.33
N SER A 275 7.99 14.41 2.40
CA SER A 275 9.07 14.08 1.47
C SER A 275 10.40 13.79 2.18
N ASP A 276 10.76 14.57 3.19
CA ASP A 276 12.00 14.36 3.96
C ASP A 276 12.00 13.02 4.74
N PHE A 277 10.81 12.49 5.05
CA PHE A 277 10.65 11.16 5.62
C PHE A 277 10.66 10.07 4.53
N ALA A 278 10.09 10.33 3.36
CA ALA A 278 9.90 9.33 2.29
C ALA A 278 11.16 9.09 1.44
N VAL A 279 11.95 10.13 1.16
CA VAL A 279 13.12 10.05 0.26
C VAL A 279 14.16 9.03 0.73
N PRO A 280 14.63 9.04 1.98
CA PRO A 280 15.61 8.04 2.44
C PRO A 280 15.09 6.59 2.35
N ILE A 281 13.79 6.41 2.54
CA ILE A 281 13.14 5.10 2.42
C ILE A 281 13.10 4.66 0.96
N ALA A 282 12.73 5.56 0.05
CA ALA A 282 12.73 5.28 -1.38
C ALA A 282 14.14 4.92 -1.90
N GLU A 283 15.18 5.63 -1.44
CA GLU A 283 16.58 5.33 -1.75
C GLU A 283 16.97 3.91 -1.31
N ASP A 284 16.64 3.53 -0.07
CA ASP A 284 16.89 2.18 0.44
C ASP A 284 16.13 1.11 -0.38
N LEU A 285 14.86 1.36 -0.72
CA LEU A 285 14.08 0.45 -1.54
C LEU A 285 14.67 0.28 -2.95
N ILE A 286 15.21 1.36 -3.55
CA ILE A 286 15.85 1.31 -4.86
C ILE A 286 17.17 0.56 -4.81
N GLU A 287 18.03 0.88 -3.83
CA GLU A 287 19.36 0.31 -3.73
C GLU A 287 19.40 -1.15 -3.26
N LYS A 288 18.49 -1.51 -2.34
CA LYS A 288 18.54 -2.77 -1.57
C LYS A 288 17.28 -3.64 -1.75
N GLY A 289 16.18 -3.06 -2.18
CA GLY A 289 14.86 -3.72 -2.21
C GLY A 289 14.15 -3.74 -0.85
N TYR A 290 14.78 -3.25 0.22
CA TYR A 290 14.24 -3.21 1.58
C TYR A 290 14.81 -2.01 2.35
N VAL A 291 14.13 -1.59 3.43
CA VAL A 291 14.60 -0.49 4.29
C VAL A 291 15.61 -0.99 5.30
N SER A 292 16.77 -0.34 5.36
CA SER A 292 17.87 -0.67 6.29
C SER A 292 17.44 -0.52 7.76
N ASP A 293 18.15 -1.24 8.63
CA ASP A 293 17.97 -1.20 10.08
C ASP A 293 16.58 -1.59 10.58
N ARG A 294 15.75 -2.24 9.74
CA ARG A 294 14.45 -2.79 10.17
C ARG A 294 14.65 -4.10 10.92
N PRO A 295 14.34 -4.15 12.22
CA PRO A 295 14.52 -5.38 13.00
C PRO A 295 13.41 -6.38 12.72
N ARG A 296 13.77 -7.66 12.59
CA ARG A 296 12.87 -8.80 12.48
C ARG A 296 13.23 -9.85 13.56
N ILE A 297 12.26 -10.19 14.40
CA ILE A 297 12.44 -11.29 15.37
C ILE A 297 12.34 -12.64 14.65
N GLY A 298 11.49 -12.75 13.63
CA GLY A 298 11.26 -14.01 12.91
C GLY A 298 10.22 -14.90 13.58
N ILE A 299 9.20 -14.33 14.20
CA ILE A 299 8.08 -15.05 14.81
C ILE A 299 6.74 -14.53 14.31
N MET A 300 5.77 -15.42 14.15
CA MET A 300 4.35 -15.07 14.11
C MET A 300 3.74 -15.28 15.50
N TYR A 301 2.94 -14.35 15.95
CA TYR A 301 2.37 -14.38 17.29
C TYR A 301 0.96 -13.79 17.35
N SER A 302 0.23 -14.17 18.37
CA SER A 302 -0.99 -13.49 18.82
C SER A 302 -0.75 -12.87 20.19
N LEU A 303 -1.20 -11.64 20.39
CA LEU A 303 -1.04 -10.99 21.69
C LEU A 303 -2.12 -11.49 22.65
N ILE A 304 -1.68 -12.04 23.80
CA ILE A 304 -2.55 -12.38 24.93
C ILE A 304 -2.52 -11.22 25.91
N THR A 305 -3.63 -10.47 25.99
CA THR A 305 -3.76 -9.37 26.96
C THR A 305 -3.92 -9.90 28.39
N PRO A 306 -3.69 -9.08 29.43
CA PRO A 306 -3.87 -9.51 30.82
C PRO A 306 -5.27 -10.08 31.10
N GLU A 307 -6.34 -9.52 30.49
CA GLU A 307 -7.71 -9.99 30.66
C GLU A 307 -7.91 -11.39 30.05
N TYR A 308 -7.34 -11.64 28.88
CA TYR A 308 -7.39 -12.95 28.21
C TYR A 308 -6.54 -13.98 28.95
N ALA A 309 -5.34 -13.58 29.41
CA ALA A 309 -4.43 -14.42 30.17
C ALA A 309 -5.08 -14.98 31.44
N ALA A 310 -5.83 -14.14 32.16
CA ALA A 310 -6.57 -14.55 33.36
C ALA A 310 -7.66 -15.60 33.07
N GLN A 311 -8.30 -15.53 31.90
CA GLN A 311 -9.33 -16.49 31.47
C GLN A 311 -8.72 -17.85 31.07
N LEU A 312 -7.53 -17.83 30.47
CA LEU A 312 -6.82 -19.02 29.98
C LEU A 312 -5.89 -19.65 31.03
N ASP A 313 -5.76 -19.03 32.21
CA ASP A 313 -4.80 -19.43 33.25
C ASP A 313 -3.36 -19.53 32.72
N VAL A 314 -2.92 -18.46 32.00
CA VAL A 314 -1.56 -18.32 31.48
C VAL A 314 -1.03 -16.90 31.77
N LYS A 315 0.23 -16.61 31.40
CA LYS A 315 0.79 -15.25 31.46
C LYS A 315 0.40 -14.44 30.20
N PRO A 316 0.25 -13.11 30.34
CA PRO A 316 0.10 -12.23 29.18
C PRO A 316 1.42 -12.15 28.38
N GLY A 317 1.33 -11.89 27.07
CA GLY A 317 2.49 -11.78 26.21
C GLY A 317 2.21 -12.17 24.76
N MET A 318 3.27 -12.46 24.03
CA MET A 318 3.24 -12.88 22.63
C MET A 318 3.16 -14.41 22.55
N LEU A 319 1.99 -14.97 22.29
CA LEU A 319 1.79 -16.42 22.06
C LEU A 319 2.32 -16.76 20.65
N ILE A 320 3.32 -17.61 20.60
CA ILE A 320 4.02 -17.99 19.39
C ILE A 320 3.19 -18.99 18.58
N SER A 321 2.88 -18.64 17.33
CA SER A 321 2.20 -19.53 16.39
C SER A 321 3.15 -20.15 15.36
N GLU A 322 4.21 -19.42 14.99
CA GLU A 322 5.21 -19.87 14.01
C GLU A 322 6.56 -19.21 14.30
N ILE A 323 7.66 -19.90 13.94
CA ILE A 323 9.03 -19.42 14.04
C ILE A 323 9.66 -19.56 12.65
N SER A 324 10.20 -18.48 12.12
CA SER A 324 10.89 -18.45 10.82
C SER A 324 12.24 -19.14 10.93
N PRO A 325 12.51 -20.16 10.14
CA PRO A 325 13.74 -20.97 10.27
C PRO A 325 15.02 -20.24 9.85
N ASP A 326 14.88 -19.12 9.15
CA ASP A 326 15.98 -18.25 8.66
C ASP A 326 16.38 -17.16 9.67
N CYS A 327 15.77 -17.13 10.85
CA CYS A 327 16.06 -16.16 11.91
C CYS A 327 16.76 -16.82 13.09
N ASP A 328 17.65 -16.06 13.77
CA ASP A 328 18.45 -16.55 14.88
C ASP A 328 17.61 -17.09 16.06
N VAL A 329 16.42 -16.54 16.26
CA VAL A 329 15.48 -17.03 17.28
C VAL A 329 15.11 -18.51 17.10
N ALA A 330 15.18 -19.05 15.87
CA ALA A 330 14.94 -20.47 15.60
C ALA A 330 16.06 -21.40 16.15
N ASN A 331 17.23 -20.86 16.49
CA ASN A 331 18.35 -21.58 17.11
C ASN A 331 18.23 -21.64 18.64
N THR A 332 17.19 -21.05 19.23
CA THR A 332 16.90 -21.07 20.68
C THR A 332 15.97 -22.21 21.05
N ASP A 333 15.68 -22.34 22.35
CA ASP A 333 14.70 -23.30 22.86
C ASP A 333 13.24 -22.87 22.68
N LEU A 334 12.96 -21.73 22.00
CA LEU A 334 11.61 -21.22 21.72
C LEU A 334 10.84 -22.20 20.83
N GLN A 335 9.58 -22.46 21.17
CA GLN A 335 8.71 -23.37 20.45
C GLN A 335 7.35 -22.73 20.19
N LYS A 336 6.62 -23.30 19.23
CA LYS A 336 5.20 -22.99 19.06
C LYS A 336 4.45 -23.23 20.37
N ASP A 337 3.46 -22.38 20.64
CA ASP A 337 2.61 -22.33 21.82
C ASP A 337 3.32 -21.81 23.10
N ASP A 338 4.58 -21.41 23.02
CA ASP A 338 5.24 -20.60 24.05
C ASP A 338 4.70 -19.17 24.07
N ILE A 339 4.86 -18.50 25.21
CA ILE A 339 4.51 -17.09 25.37
C ILE A 339 5.76 -16.30 25.74
N ILE A 340 6.17 -15.35 24.89
CA ILE A 340 7.18 -14.37 25.27
C ILE A 340 6.51 -13.31 26.13
N THR A 341 6.92 -13.21 27.39
CA THR A 341 6.34 -12.31 28.41
C THR A 341 7.13 -11.01 28.56
N GLU A 342 8.43 -11.05 28.27
CA GLU A 342 9.33 -9.88 28.37
C GLU A 342 10.30 -9.86 27.19
N LEU A 343 10.64 -8.66 26.70
CA LEU A 343 11.73 -8.38 25.77
C LEU A 343 12.67 -7.34 26.41
N ASN A 344 13.96 -7.65 26.50
CA ASN A 344 14.98 -6.79 27.14
C ASN A 344 14.54 -6.28 28.54
N GLY A 345 13.93 -7.16 29.33
CA GLY A 345 13.46 -6.87 30.70
C GLY A 345 12.18 -6.02 30.77
N LYS A 346 11.55 -5.68 29.64
CA LYS A 346 10.28 -4.98 29.59
C LYS A 346 9.14 -5.96 29.33
N GLN A 347 8.10 -5.89 30.15
CA GLN A 347 6.91 -6.72 29.98
C GLN A 347 6.15 -6.39 28.70
N ILE A 348 5.60 -7.40 28.05
CA ILE A 348 4.76 -7.28 26.85
C ILE A 348 3.31 -7.56 27.26
N LEU A 349 2.55 -6.51 27.51
CA LEU A 349 1.14 -6.58 27.93
C LEU A 349 0.18 -6.09 26.84
N THR A 350 0.64 -5.21 25.97
CA THR A 350 -0.15 -4.52 24.93
C THR A 350 0.57 -4.52 23.60
N ALA A 351 -0.18 -4.27 22.53
CA ALA A 351 0.41 -4.04 21.20
C ALA A 351 1.38 -2.84 21.19
N GLN A 352 1.14 -1.85 22.08
CA GLN A 352 2.03 -0.70 22.20
C GLN A 352 3.41 -1.07 22.76
N ASP A 353 3.48 -2.06 23.65
CA ASP A 353 4.78 -2.53 24.19
C ASP A 353 5.63 -3.18 23.10
N VAL A 354 5.01 -3.97 22.22
CA VAL A 354 5.68 -4.55 21.06
C VAL A 354 6.19 -3.47 20.13
N LYS A 355 5.36 -2.46 19.83
CA LYS A 355 5.76 -1.32 18.99
C LYS A 355 6.91 -0.52 19.60
N ASN A 356 6.86 -0.24 20.89
CA ASN A 356 7.92 0.48 21.59
C ASN A 356 9.25 -0.29 21.49
N PHE A 357 9.20 -1.63 21.56
CA PHE A 357 10.37 -2.45 21.30
C PHE A 357 10.85 -2.31 19.86
N GLN A 358 9.97 -2.49 18.87
CA GLN A 358 10.30 -2.42 17.44
C GLN A 358 10.85 -1.05 17.04
N ASN A 359 10.34 0.04 17.61
CA ASN A 359 10.80 1.41 17.31
C ASN A 359 12.20 1.73 17.88
N THR A 360 12.67 0.98 18.86
CA THR A 360 13.96 1.23 19.51
C THR A 360 15.03 0.22 19.12
N ALA A 361 14.64 -0.93 18.58
CA ALA A 361 15.52 -2.01 18.18
C ALA A 361 16.01 -1.83 16.73
N LYS A 362 17.18 -2.37 16.42
CA LYS A 362 17.80 -2.39 15.10
C LYS A 362 18.15 -3.81 14.69
N ALA A 363 18.27 -4.05 13.40
CA ALA A 363 18.86 -5.28 12.88
C ALA A 363 20.30 -5.45 13.45
N GLY A 364 20.63 -6.67 13.88
CA GLY A 364 21.89 -6.99 14.55
C GLY A 364 21.91 -6.78 16.07
N ASP A 365 20.86 -6.17 16.66
CA ASP A 365 20.77 -6.05 18.11
C ASP A 365 20.55 -7.42 18.75
N LYS A 366 21.21 -7.65 19.90
CA LYS A 366 20.97 -8.80 20.75
C LYS A 366 19.78 -8.53 21.66
N VAL A 367 18.87 -9.48 21.74
CA VAL A 367 17.64 -9.41 22.52
C VAL A 367 17.58 -10.56 23.50
N THR A 368 17.25 -10.25 24.76
CA THR A 368 16.86 -11.24 25.75
C THR A 368 15.34 -11.31 25.83
N ALA A 369 14.78 -12.52 25.87
CA ALA A 369 13.35 -12.72 26.03
C ALA A 369 13.05 -13.71 27.15
N LYS A 370 12.09 -13.38 28.02
CA LYS A 370 11.54 -14.34 28.97
C LYS A 370 10.41 -15.11 28.34
N VAL A 371 10.49 -16.42 28.41
CA VAL A 371 9.55 -17.38 27.86
C VAL A 371 8.80 -18.09 28.95
N TYR A 372 7.47 -18.12 28.80
CA TYR A 372 6.56 -18.93 29.62
C TYR A 372 6.03 -20.06 28.73
N ARG A 373 6.22 -21.30 29.20
CA ARG A 373 5.72 -22.53 28.57
C ARG A 373 4.79 -23.26 29.53
N LYS A 374 3.59 -23.60 29.10
CA LYS A 374 2.64 -24.44 29.84
C LYS A 374 2.31 -25.67 29.01
N THR A 375 2.63 -26.84 29.50
CA THR A 375 2.33 -28.11 28.84
C THR A 375 0.84 -28.44 28.92
N ILE A 376 0.37 -29.37 28.07
CA ILE A 376 -1.00 -29.89 28.10
C ILE A 376 -1.32 -30.54 29.47
N THR A 377 -0.32 -31.05 30.18
CA THR A 377 -0.45 -31.62 31.51
C THR A 377 -0.50 -30.58 32.63
N GLY A 378 -0.36 -29.27 32.28
CA GLY A 378 -0.41 -28.15 33.23
C GLY A 378 0.94 -27.84 33.89
N GLU A 379 2.03 -28.49 33.50
CA GLU A 379 3.36 -28.17 33.99
C GLU A 379 3.80 -26.82 33.40
N VAL A 380 4.32 -25.91 34.22
CA VAL A 380 4.77 -24.57 33.85
C VAL A 380 6.30 -24.50 33.97
N THR A 381 6.93 -24.00 32.95
CA THR A 381 8.36 -23.69 32.90
C THR A 381 8.57 -22.24 32.43
N GLU A 382 9.46 -21.52 33.13
CA GLU A 382 9.91 -20.20 32.71
C GLU A 382 11.41 -20.26 32.50
N PHE A 383 11.85 -19.69 31.36
CA PHE A 383 13.26 -19.65 31.00
C PHE A 383 13.55 -18.39 30.18
N GLU A 384 14.83 -18.09 30.00
CA GLU A 384 15.30 -16.95 29.24
C GLU A 384 16.04 -17.46 27.99
N ILE A 385 15.81 -16.77 26.86
CA ILE A 385 16.54 -16.99 25.62
C ILE A 385 17.22 -15.71 25.19
N GLU A 386 18.32 -15.83 24.45
CA GLU A 386 19.00 -14.72 23.78
C GLU A 386 19.07 -15.03 22.28
N PHE A 387 18.81 -14.03 21.45
CA PHE A 387 18.90 -14.12 20.00
C PHE A 387 19.25 -12.75 19.40
N THR A 388 19.72 -12.76 18.16
CA THR A 388 20.02 -11.56 17.40
C THR A 388 18.86 -11.24 16.46
N LEU A 389 18.51 -9.96 16.35
CA LEU A 389 17.49 -9.51 15.40
C LEU A 389 18.06 -9.54 13.97
N GLU A 390 17.31 -10.16 13.08
CA GLU A 390 17.65 -10.16 11.66
C GLU A 390 17.19 -8.86 10.97
N GLN A 391 17.73 -8.61 9.79
CA GLN A 391 17.23 -7.57 8.88
C GLN A 391 15.91 -8.03 8.26
N ASP A 392 14.88 -7.21 8.36
CA ASP A 392 13.62 -7.40 7.62
C ASP A 392 13.85 -7.04 6.14
N LYS A 393 13.67 -8.03 5.24
CA LYS A 393 14.00 -7.91 3.81
C LYS A 393 12.78 -8.18 2.96
#